data_5329d8372236d764da87c6f6d74ead3e
#
_entry.id   5329d8372236d764da87c6f6d74ead3e
#
_cell.length_a   1.000
_cell.length_b   1.000
_cell.length_c   1.000
_cell.angle_alpha   90.00
_cell.angle_beta   90.00
_cell.angle_gamma   90.00
#
_symmetry.space_group_name_H-M   'P 1'
#
loop_
_entity.id
_entity.type
_entity.pdbx_description
1 polymer ?
#
loop_
_entity_poly.entity_id
_entity_poly.type
_entity_poly.pdbx_seq_one_letter_code
_entity_poly.pdbx_strand_id
1 'polypeptide(L)'
;MKTLTQSPTDPSFVQNPYPFYERARATGDLIFWADYNRVCATSHAAVNHFLRDKNWGREIPTEFAKPIPAHIQPFMDIEAHSMLELDAPKHTKLRTSVLRAFTSRRIKSLAPDIESLSNSLIDNFDAAPDLLPAFCTPIPVTIIARLIGAPEQDAPLLLDWSHKMVAMYQANRTRADETAAATASPEFAAYLTDLQTDRRKHPREDLISALVAATDNLLTGPELTSTCILLLNAGHEATVHALANATKLFLETETEPTDAGIEETLRVDPPLHLFERHAKSDCTAFGHTFKRGDTVACLLASANRDAQVFENPEVFNPNRAKNTHVSFGAGMHFCIGAPLARLELQIALKILFDRCPNMALAEQPKYANTYHFHGLSSLKVSL
;
A
#
# COMPACT_ATOMS: atom_id res chain seq x y z
N MET A 1 20.28 -6.29 21.65
CA MET A 1 18.96 -5.78 21.22
C MET A 1 17.99 -5.84 22.39
N LYS A 2 17.20 -4.80 22.65
CA LYS A 2 16.23 -4.77 23.74
C LYS A 2 14.86 -5.25 23.26
N THR A 3 14.08 -5.81 24.19
CA THR A 3 12.70 -6.28 23.93
C THR A 3 11.71 -5.21 24.38
N LEU A 4 10.73 -4.94 23.53
CA LEU A 4 9.56 -4.10 23.83
C LEU A 4 8.28 -4.89 23.63
N THR A 5 7.27 -4.54 24.40
CA THR A 5 5.93 -5.16 24.40
C THR A 5 4.89 -4.11 24.02
N GLN A 6 4.04 -4.42 23.06
CA GLN A 6 2.90 -3.63 22.63
C GLN A 6 2.00 -4.51 21.74
N SER A 7 0.78 -4.79 22.15
CA SER A 7 -0.15 -5.48 21.28
C SER A 7 -0.52 -4.61 20.06
N PRO A 8 -0.40 -5.13 18.82
CA PRO A 8 -0.80 -4.39 17.63
C PRO A 8 -2.32 -4.20 17.51
N THR A 9 -3.10 -4.92 18.32
CA THR A 9 -4.57 -4.83 18.37
C THR A 9 -5.07 -4.07 19.60
N ASP A 10 -4.17 -3.54 20.44
CA ASP A 10 -4.54 -2.68 21.57
C ASP A 10 -5.28 -1.43 21.05
N PRO A 11 -6.47 -1.09 21.57
CA PRO A 11 -7.25 0.05 21.08
C PRO A 11 -6.49 1.37 21.08
N SER A 12 -5.63 1.62 22.07
CA SER A 12 -4.84 2.85 22.13
C SER A 12 -3.74 2.87 21.07
N PHE A 13 -3.09 1.73 20.80
CA PHE A 13 -2.12 1.58 19.73
C PHE A 13 -2.76 1.70 18.35
N VAL A 14 -3.92 1.09 18.15
CA VAL A 14 -4.67 1.18 16.88
C VAL A 14 -4.99 2.65 16.55
N GLN A 15 -5.39 3.45 17.55
CA GLN A 15 -5.70 4.86 17.32
C GLN A 15 -4.45 5.74 17.20
N ASN A 16 -3.36 5.41 17.90
CA ASN A 16 -2.13 6.20 17.89
C ASN A 16 -0.89 5.32 18.15
N PRO A 17 -0.28 4.73 17.11
CA PRO A 17 0.91 3.87 17.27
C PRO A 17 2.21 4.66 17.53
N TYR A 18 2.21 5.96 17.30
CA TYR A 18 3.42 6.79 17.31
C TYR A 18 4.16 6.86 18.65
N PRO A 19 3.49 6.89 19.83
CA PRO A 19 4.20 6.81 21.11
C PRO A 19 4.99 5.51 21.28
N PHE A 20 4.51 4.38 20.75
CA PHE A 20 5.28 3.15 20.73
C PHE A 20 6.50 3.25 19.81
N TYR A 21 6.32 3.80 18.60
CA TYR A 21 7.43 3.98 17.66
C TYR A 21 8.50 4.93 18.18
N GLU A 22 8.13 5.98 18.91
CA GLU A 22 9.05 6.88 19.57
C GLU A 22 9.90 6.15 20.63
N ARG A 23 9.24 5.38 21.51
CA ARG A 23 9.94 4.54 22.49
C ARG A 23 10.86 3.53 21.82
N ALA A 24 10.41 2.95 20.71
CA ALA A 24 11.20 1.99 19.93
C ALA A 24 12.49 2.64 19.39
N ARG A 25 12.39 3.81 18.72
CA ARG A 25 13.57 4.56 18.26
C ARG A 25 14.49 5.01 19.37
N ALA A 26 13.94 5.49 20.49
CA ALA A 26 14.74 5.86 21.68
C ALA A 26 15.49 4.66 22.29
N THR A 27 15.00 3.44 22.04
CA THR A 27 15.64 2.20 22.51
C THR A 27 16.83 1.79 21.65
N GLY A 28 16.78 2.05 20.34
CA GLY A 28 17.85 1.76 19.38
C GLY A 28 17.32 1.53 17.96
N ASP A 29 18.25 1.39 17.00
CA ASP A 29 17.93 1.13 15.59
C ASP A 29 17.20 -0.20 15.39
N LEU A 30 17.44 -1.17 16.26
CA LEU A 30 16.79 -2.49 16.27
C LEU A 30 16.23 -2.79 17.67
N ILE A 31 14.99 -3.29 17.68
CA ILE A 31 14.31 -3.84 18.84
C ILE A 31 13.75 -5.24 18.52
N PHE A 32 13.52 -6.04 19.56
CA PHE A 32 12.65 -7.20 19.43
C PHE A 32 11.26 -6.81 19.94
N TRP A 33 10.25 -6.85 19.04
CA TRP A 33 8.85 -6.60 19.38
C TRP A 33 8.20 -7.91 19.79
N ALA A 34 7.99 -8.11 21.10
CA ALA A 34 7.61 -9.41 21.66
C ALA A 34 6.22 -9.88 21.19
N ASP A 35 5.20 -9.01 21.26
CA ASP A 35 3.83 -9.37 20.85
C ASP A 35 3.72 -9.66 19.36
N TYR A 36 4.63 -9.09 18.57
CA TYR A 36 4.72 -9.32 17.14
C TYR A 36 5.69 -10.45 16.77
N ASN A 37 6.49 -10.89 17.75
CA ASN A 37 7.55 -11.90 17.58
C ASN A 37 8.48 -11.59 16.40
N ARG A 38 8.96 -10.34 16.31
CA ARG A 38 9.83 -9.86 15.22
C ARG A 38 10.95 -8.96 15.71
N VAL A 39 12.09 -9.09 15.06
CA VAL A 39 13.10 -8.03 15.06
C VAL A 39 12.58 -6.89 14.20
N CYS A 40 12.58 -5.67 14.72
CA CYS A 40 12.07 -4.50 14.03
C CYS A 40 13.18 -3.45 13.85
N ALA A 41 13.33 -2.95 12.63
CA ALA A 41 14.08 -1.75 12.31
C ALA A 41 13.21 -0.52 12.61
N THR A 42 13.70 0.40 13.42
CA THR A 42 12.92 1.51 13.97
C THR A 42 13.33 2.87 13.43
N SER A 43 14.65 3.10 13.24
CA SER A 43 15.20 4.34 12.73
C SER A 43 15.12 4.43 11.20
N HIS A 44 15.16 5.64 10.66
CA HIS A 44 15.22 5.86 9.22
C HIS A 44 16.44 5.19 8.57
N ALA A 45 17.60 5.25 9.23
CA ALA A 45 18.83 4.62 8.74
C ALA A 45 18.68 3.10 8.63
N ALA A 46 18.17 2.44 9.70
CA ALA A 46 17.97 0.99 9.72
C ALA A 46 16.92 0.54 8.69
N VAL A 47 15.77 1.21 8.63
CA VAL A 47 14.72 0.89 7.66
C VAL A 47 15.23 1.03 6.23
N ASN A 48 15.91 2.13 5.89
CA ASN A 48 16.50 2.32 4.57
C ASN A 48 17.54 1.25 4.22
N HIS A 49 18.36 0.85 5.19
CA HIS A 49 19.33 -0.21 4.98
C HIS A 49 18.64 -1.52 4.57
N PHE A 50 17.71 -2.02 5.39
CA PHE A 50 17.04 -3.29 5.12
C PHE A 50 16.17 -3.28 3.85
N LEU A 51 15.64 -2.12 3.47
CA LEU A 51 14.88 -2.00 2.22
C LEU A 51 15.77 -1.99 0.97
N ARG A 52 17.05 -1.61 1.06
CA ARG A 52 17.95 -1.40 -0.10
C ARG A 52 19.04 -2.45 -0.23
N ASP A 53 19.48 -3.04 0.86
CA ASP A 53 20.57 -4.01 0.84
C ASP A 53 20.12 -5.31 0.16
N LYS A 54 20.89 -5.74 -0.83
CA LYS A 54 20.63 -6.92 -1.68
C LYS A 54 20.68 -8.25 -0.91
N ASN A 55 21.28 -8.25 0.29
CA ASN A 55 21.27 -9.42 1.17
C ASN A 55 19.91 -9.65 1.84
N TRP A 56 19.00 -8.69 1.70
CA TRP A 56 17.65 -8.75 2.24
C TRP A 56 16.64 -8.83 1.11
N GLY A 57 15.70 -9.76 1.22
CA GLY A 57 14.70 -10.03 0.20
C GLY A 57 13.29 -10.20 0.73
N ARG A 58 12.39 -10.52 -0.17
CA ARG A 58 10.99 -10.87 0.13
C ARG A 58 10.80 -12.38 0.22
N GLU A 59 11.56 -13.14 -0.58
CA GLU A 59 11.46 -14.60 -0.56
C GLU A 59 12.07 -15.17 0.73
N ILE A 60 11.31 -16.00 1.44
CA ILE A 60 11.84 -16.81 2.52
C ILE A 60 12.72 -17.90 1.87
N PRO A 61 13.99 -18.07 2.30
CA PRO A 61 14.81 -19.14 1.76
C PRO A 61 14.13 -20.51 1.93
N THR A 62 14.17 -21.32 0.89
CA THR A 62 13.30 -22.52 0.76
C THR A 62 13.44 -23.51 1.92
N GLU A 63 14.63 -23.61 2.50
CA GLU A 63 14.90 -24.47 3.66
C GLU A 63 14.19 -24.02 4.95
N PHE A 64 13.75 -22.75 5.02
CA PHE A 64 13.01 -22.19 6.14
C PHE A 64 11.52 -21.98 5.82
N ALA A 65 11.10 -22.24 4.58
CA ALA A 65 9.72 -22.11 4.19
C ALA A 65 8.85 -23.15 4.95
N LYS A 66 7.78 -22.66 5.55
CA LYS A 66 6.82 -23.54 6.22
C LYS A 66 5.90 -24.19 5.19
N PRO A 67 5.43 -25.44 5.43
CA PRO A 67 4.41 -26.04 4.58
C PRO A 67 3.18 -25.13 4.47
N ILE A 68 2.71 -24.93 3.26
CA ILE A 68 1.49 -24.14 3.01
C ILE A 68 0.27 -24.96 3.45
N PRO A 69 -0.58 -24.45 4.33
CA PRO A 69 -1.83 -25.11 4.68
C PRO A 69 -2.72 -25.28 3.45
N ALA A 70 -3.26 -26.49 3.24
CA ALA A 70 -4.04 -26.83 2.03
C ALA A 70 -5.21 -25.88 1.75
N HIS A 71 -5.83 -25.33 2.80
CA HIS A 71 -6.98 -24.43 2.66
C HIS A 71 -6.66 -23.04 2.08
N ILE A 72 -5.39 -22.60 2.14
CA ILE A 72 -4.96 -21.33 1.54
C ILE A 72 -4.15 -21.55 0.25
N GLN A 73 -4.02 -22.78 -0.21
CA GLN A 73 -3.25 -23.10 -1.40
C GLN A 73 -3.68 -22.26 -2.64
N PRO A 74 -4.99 -22.06 -2.92
CA PRO A 74 -5.41 -21.25 -4.07
C PRO A 74 -4.94 -19.80 -4.02
N PHE A 75 -4.86 -19.19 -2.83
CA PHE A 75 -4.28 -17.87 -2.64
C PHE A 75 -2.75 -17.90 -2.85
N MET A 76 -2.07 -18.88 -2.27
CA MET A 76 -0.62 -19.01 -2.39
C MET A 76 -0.15 -19.31 -3.81
N ASP A 77 -0.99 -19.97 -4.64
CA ASP A 77 -0.69 -20.20 -6.07
C ASP A 77 -0.63 -18.89 -6.86
N ILE A 78 -1.42 -17.88 -6.47
CA ILE A 78 -1.32 -16.52 -7.04
C ILE A 78 -0.06 -15.81 -6.52
N GLU A 79 0.16 -15.86 -5.20
CA GLU A 79 1.31 -15.19 -4.55
C GLU A 79 2.67 -15.73 -5.02
N ALA A 80 2.75 -17.00 -5.38
CA ALA A 80 3.97 -17.61 -5.94
C ALA A 80 4.46 -16.94 -7.24
N HIS A 81 3.60 -16.16 -7.90
CA HIS A 81 3.90 -15.40 -9.11
C HIS A 81 3.83 -13.88 -8.90
N SER A 82 3.60 -13.43 -7.66
CA SER A 82 3.49 -12.01 -7.32
C SER A 82 4.85 -11.34 -7.19
N MET A 83 5.11 -10.27 -7.95
CA MET A 83 6.36 -9.53 -7.81
C MET A 83 6.51 -8.86 -6.43
N LEU A 84 5.45 -8.77 -5.62
CA LEU A 84 5.52 -8.28 -4.24
C LEU A 84 6.34 -9.25 -3.37
N GLU A 85 6.17 -10.55 -3.59
CA GLU A 85 6.76 -11.61 -2.77
C GLU A 85 8.02 -12.25 -3.37
N LEU A 86 8.41 -11.84 -4.59
CA LEU A 86 9.54 -12.39 -5.32
C LEU A 86 10.79 -11.51 -5.23
N ASP A 87 11.95 -12.15 -5.39
CA ASP A 87 13.26 -11.51 -5.51
C ASP A 87 13.84 -11.62 -6.94
N ALA A 88 14.96 -10.92 -7.17
CA ALA A 88 15.69 -11.06 -8.42
C ALA A 88 16.21 -12.51 -8.60
N PRO A 89 16.19 -13.09 -9.84
CA PRO A 89 15.87 -12.42 -11.11
C PRO A 89 14.37 -12.36 -11.45
N LYS A 90 13.51 -13.16 -10.79
CA LYS A 90 12.06 -13.26 -11.11
C LYS A 90 11.37 -11.90 -10.94
N HIS A 91 11.54 -11.25 -9.78
CA HIS A 91 11.03 -9.90 -9.54
C HIS A 91 11.44 -8.92 -10.64
N THR A 92 12.73 -8.92 -11.03
CA THR A 92 13.25 -7.98 -12.04
C THR A 92 12.54 -8.16 -13.39
N LYS A 93 12.31 -9.42 -13.80
CA LYS A 93 11.56 -9.76 -15.01
C LYS A 93 10.16 -9.18 -15.00
N LEU A 94 9.39 -9.46 -13.93
CA LEU A 94 8.00 -8.97 -13.78
C LEU A 94 7.95 -7.44 -13.73
N ARG A 95 8.78 -6.85 -12.87
CA ARG A 95 8.83 -5.39 -12.71
C ARG A 95 9.18 -4.66 -13.99
N THR A 96 10.15 -5.16 -14.75
CA THR A 96 10.55 -4.55 -16.05
C THR A 96 9.38 -4.58 -17.03
N SER A 97 8.64 -5.68 -17.09
CA SER A 97 7.45 -5.80 -17.95
C SER A 97 6.38 -4.79 -17.58
N VAL A 98 6.10 -4.64 -16.27
CA VAL A 98 5.14 -3.64 -15.78
C VAL A 98 5.62 -2.23 -16.09
N LEU A 99 6.89 -1.88 -15.81
CA LEU A 99 7.42 -0.53 -16.06
C LEU A 99 7.34 -0.10 -17.53
N ARG A 100 7.47 -1.04 -18.47
CA ARG A 100 7.30 -0.77 -19.90
C ARG A 100 5.87 -0.42 -20.27
N ALA A 101 4.90 -1.01 -19.59
CA ALA A 101 3.47 -0.76 -19.80
C ALA A 101 2.93 0.40 -18.94
N PHE A 102 3.45 0.57 -17.72
CA PHE A 102 3.07 1.57 -16.73
C PHE A 102 3.92 2.84 -16.86
N THR A 103 3.81 3.51 -18.01
CA THR A 103 4.64 4.68 -18.34
C THR A 103 4.11 5.96 -17.71
N SER A 104 4.99 6.95 -17.49
CA SER A 104 4.59 8.29 -17.02
C SER A 104 3.56 8.96 -17.93
N ARG A 105 3.60 8.69 -19.25
CA ARG A 105 2.60 9.20 -20.20
C ARG A 105 1.21 8.61 -19.92
N ARG A 106 1.13 7.27 -19.72
CA ARG A 106 -0.13 6.59 -19.40
C ARG A 106 -0.70 7.04 -18.07
N ILE A 107 0.16 7.22 -17.06
CA ILE A 107 -0.28 7.74 -15.75
C ILE A 107 -0.86 9.16 -15.91
N LYS A 108 -0.16 10.05 -16.59
CA LYS A 108 -0.63 11.42 -16.81
C LYS A 108 -1.93 11.49 -17.63
N SER A 109 -2.16 10.55 -18.55
CA SER A 109 -3.42 10.52 -19.33
C SER A 109 -4.65 10.17 -18.49
N LEU A 110 -4.49 9.69 -17.25
CA LEU A 110 -5.60 9.45 -16.32
C LEU A 110 -6.07 10.72 -15.58
N ALA A 111 -5.34 11.84 -15.67
CA ALA A 111 -5.73 13.08 -14.99
C ALA A 111 -7.17 13.54 -15.30
N PRO A 112 -7.61 13.61 -16.56
CA PRO A 112 -9.01 13.97 -16.86
C PRO A 112 -10.04 12.99 -16.28
N ASP A 113 -9.70 11.70 -16.20
CA ASP A 113 -10.59 10.69 -15.61
C ASP A 113 -10.72 10.89 -14.10
N ILE A 114 -9.61 11.17 -13.40
CA ILE A 114 -9.61 11.48 -11.96
C ILE A 114 -10.40 12.76 -11.69
N GLU A 115 -10.19 13.81 -12.49
CA GLU A 115 -10.93 15.08 -12.40
C GLU A 115 -12.43 14.88 -12.57
N SER A 116 -12.84 14.18 -13.65
CA SER A 116 -14.24 13.92 -13.97
C SER A 116 -14.91 13.09 -12.88
N LEU A 117 -14.24 12.02 -12.42
CA LEU A 117 -14.75 11.15 -11.38
C LEU A 117 -14.89 11.89 -10.04
N SER A 118 -13.89 12.66 -9.65
CA SER A 118 -13.91 13.43 -8.39
C SER A 118 -15.08 14.43 -8.38
N ASN A 119 -15.30 15.14 -9.50
CA ASN A 119 -16.43 16.07 -9.62
C ASN A 119 -17.76 15.33 -9.56
N SER A 120 -17.90 14.23 -10.28
CA SER A 120 -19.15 13.43 -10.28
C SER A 120 -19.48 12.86 -8.90
N LEU A 121 -18.49 12.43 -8.11
CA LEU A 121 -18.71 11.94 -6.77
C LEU A 121 -19.19 13.05 -5.83
N ILE A 122 -18.61 14.24 -5.92
CA ILE A 122 -19.00 15.40 -5.11
C ILE A 122 -20.42 15.88 -5.46
N ASP A 123 -20.79 15.84 -6.75
CA ASP A 123 -22.16 16.19 -7.19
C ASP A 123 -23.25 15.30 -6.55
N ASN A 124 -22.87 14.12 -6.09
CA ASN A 124 -23.76 13.15 -5.44
C ASN A 124 -23.63 13.11 -3.91
N PHE A 125 -22.91 14.04 -3.30
CA PHE A 125 -22.81 14.09 -1.83
C PHE A 125 -24.18 14.43 -1.23
N ASP A 126 -24.48 13.79 -0.11
CA ASP A 126 -25.52 14.26 0.80
C ASP A 126 -25.00 15.40 1.69
N ALA A 127 -25.84 15.93 2.58
CA ALA A 127 -25.49 17.08 3.43
C ALA A 127 -24.40 16.76 4.49
N ALA A 128 -24.17 15.48 4.79
CA ALA A 128 -23.18 15.04 5.78
C ALA A 128 -22.54 13.70 5.35
N PRO A 129 -21.76 13.70 4.26
CA PRO A 129 -21.25 12.46 3.71
C PRO A 129 -20.18 11.82 4.58
N ASP A 130 -20.13 10.48 4.56
CA ASP A 130 -18.93 9.74 4.93
C ASP A 130 -18.02 9.67 3.70
N LEU A 131 -16.95 10.46 3.71
CA LEU A 131 -16.03 10.55 2.57
C LEU A 131 -15.31 9.24 2.27
N LEU A 132 -15.20 8.31 3.23
CA LEU A 132 -14.52 7.06 2.97
C LEU A 132 -15.23 6.26 1.87
N PRO A 133 -16.53 5.89 1.96
CA PRO A 133 -17.25 5.24 0.87
C PRO A 133 -17.69 6.20 -0.24
N ALA A 134 -17.93 7.49 0.06
CA ALA A 134 -18.47 8.42 -0.93
C ALA A 134 -17.42 9.01 -1.90
N PHE A 135 -16.14 9.04 -1.49
CA PHE A 135 -15.08 9.71 -2.25
C PHE A 135 -13.76 8.92 -2.26
N CYS A 136 -13.20 8.59 -1.08
CA CYS A 136 -11.85 8.03 -0.98
C CYS A 136 -11.73 6.63 -1.59
N THR A 137 -12.75 5.78 -1.43
CA THR A 137 -12.78 4.42 -1.98
C THR A 137 -13.05 4.39 -3.49
N PRO A 138 -14.07 5.08 -4.03
CA PRO A 138 -14.38 5.01 -5.45
C PRO A 138 -13.26 5.48 -6.37
N ILE A 139 -12.49 6.49 -5.99
CA ILE A 139 -11.45 7.06 -6.85
C ILE A 139 -10.39 6.03 -7.24
N PRO A 140 -9.56 5.50 -6.32
CA PRO A 140 -8.50 4.58 -6.72
C PRO A 140 -9.03 3.26 -7.31
N VAL A 141 -10.19 2.78 -6.84
CA VAL A 141 -10.80 1.54 -7.37
C VAL A 141 -11.22 1.70 -8.82
N THR A 142 -11.89 2.81 -9.16
CA THR A 142 -12.31 3.08 -10.53
C THR A 142 -11.12 3.37 -11.45
N ILE A 143 -10.17 4.15 -10.99
CA ILE A 143 -8.99 4.53 -11.79
C ILE A 143 -8.10 3.32 -12.07
N ILE A 144 -7.86 2.44 -11.10
CA ILE A 144 -7.07 1.22 -11.35
C ILE A 144 -7.82 0.25 -12.28
N ALA A 145 -9.15 0.13 -12.16
CA ALA A 145 -9.96 -0.69 -13.07
C ALA A 145 -9.88 -0.17 -14.52
N ARG A 146 -10.04 1.16 -14.73
CA ARG A 146 -9.86 1.80 -16.04
C ARG A 146 -8.45 1.58 -16.59
N LEU A 147 -7.43 1.79 -15.79
CA LEU A 147 -6.03 1.61 -16.18
C LEU A 147 -5.76 0.18 -16.68
N ILE A 148 -6.28 -0.81 -15.97
CA ILE A 148 -6.12 -2.23 -16.33
C ILE A 148 -6.94 -2.57 -17.57
N GLY A 149 -8.06 -1.88 -17.79
CA GLY A 149 -8.99 -2.10 -18.89
C GLY A 149 -10.17 -2.99 -18.51
N ALA A 150 -10.47 -3.13 -17.22
CA ALA A 150 -11.68 -3.77 -16.73
C ALA A 150 -12.89 -2.84 -16.96
N PRO A 151 -14.08 -3.38 -17.28
CA PRO A 151 -15.31 -2.60 -17.32
C PRO A 151 -15.58 -1.93 -15.97
N GLU A 152 -15.97 -0.66 -15.99
CA GLU A 152 -16.18 0.12 -14.77
C GLU A 152 -17.29 -0.46 -13.87
N GLN A 153 -18.31 -1.04 -14.48
CA GLN A 153 -19.39 -1.73 -13.78
C GLN A 153 -18.93 -2.92 -12.96
N ASP A 154 -17.74 -3.47 -13.24
CA ASP A 154 -17.16 -4.59 -12.53
C ASP A 154 -16.29 -4.13 -11.33
N ALA A 155 -16.08 -2.81 -11.16
CA ALA A 155 -15.28 -2.26 -10.06
C ALA A 155 -15.71 -2.76 -8.67
N PRO A 156 -17.02 -2.87 -8.32
CA PRO A 156 -17.44 -3.42 -7.05
C PRO A 156 -17.04 -4.90 -6.85
N LEU A 157 -17.07 -5.71 -7.91
CA LEU A 157 -16.65 -7.11 -7.88
C LEU A 157 -15.14 -7.22 -7.68
N LEU A 158 -14.37 -6.43 -8.41
CA LEU A 158 -12.92 -6.36 -8.28
C LEU A 158 -12.50 -5.94 -6.86
N LEU A 159 -13.22 -4.98 -6.29
CA LEU A 159 -13.01 -4.51 -4.92
C LEU A 159 -13.29 -5.62 -3.89
N ASP A 160 -14.38 -6.37 -4.04
CA ASP A 160 -14.75 -7.46 -3.15
C ASP A 160 -13.68 -8.57 -3.14
N TRP A 161 -13.22 -9.02 -4.30
CA TRP A 161 -12.14 -10.00 -4.38
C TRP A 161 -10.84 -9.46 -3.79
N SER A 162 -10.51 -8.22 -4.08
CA SER A 162 -9.30 -7.59 -3.58
C SER A 162 -9.30 -7.48 -2.06
N HIS A 163 -10.38 -7.00 -1.44
CA HIS A 163 -10.50 -6.92 0.02
C HIS A 163 -10.31 -8.29 0.69
N LYS A 164 -10.91 -9.35 0.12
CA LYS A 164 -10.72 -10.72 0.61
C LYS A 164 -9.27 -11.17 0.54
N MET A 165 -8.57 -10.85 -0.54
CA MET A 165 -7.14 -11.20 -0.69
C MET A 165 -6.25 -10.34 0.21
N VAL A 166 -6.49 -9.03 0.31
CA VAL A 166 -5.68 -8.10 1.13
C VAL A 166 -5.81 -8.40 2.63
N ALA A 167 -6.94 -8.94 3.09
CA ALA A 167 -7.10 -9.41 4.47
C ALA A 167 -6.02 -10.42 4.90
N MET A 168 -5.43 -11.16 3.95
CA MET A 168 -4.33 -12.10 4.22
C MET A 168 -3.05 -11.43 4.74
N TYR A 169 -2.85 -10.14 4.51
CA TYR A 169 -1.68 -9.39 4.98
C TYR A 169 -1.88 -8.74 6.35
N GLN A 170 -3.09 -8.80 6.92
CA GLN A 170 -3.39 -8.20 8.23
C GLN A 170 -2.85 -9.06 9.37
N ALA A 171 -2.40 -8.39 10.45
CA ALA A 171 -1.85 -9.05 11.63
C ALA A 171 -2.86 -9.91 12.40
N ASN A 172 -4.14 -9.53 12.33
CA ASN A 172 -5.27 -10.16 13.04
C ASN A 172 -6.14 -11.05 12.16
N ARG A 173 -5.65 -11.47 10.98
CA ARG A 173 -6.40 -12.31 10.05
C ARG A 173 -6.92 -13.57 10.74
N THR A 174 -8.16 -13.90 10.43
CA THR A 174 -8.87 -15.06 10.96
C THR A 174 -8.92 -16.22 9.96
N ARG A 175 -9.36 -17.40 10.41
CA ARG A 175 -9.63 -18.54 9.52
C ARG A 175 -10.72 -18.20 8.47
N ALA A 176 -11.68 -17.37 8.81
CA ALA A 176 -12.71 -16.92 7.88
C ALA A 176 -12.10 -16.09 6.74
N ASP A 177 -11.16 -15.16 7.06
CA ASP A 177 -10.43 -14.37 6.08
C ASP A 177 -9.60 -15.25 5.15
N GLU A 178 -8.89 -16.25 5.70
CA GLU A 178 -8.11 -17.21 4.92
C GLU A 178 -9.00 -18.00 3.93
N THR A 179 -10.19 -18.42 4.37
CA THR A 179 -11.13 -19.15 3.52
C THR A 179 -11.71 -18.22 2.44
N ALA A 180 -12.06 -16.99 2.79
CA ALA A 180 -12.57 -16.00 1.84
C ALA A 180 -11.54 -15.67 0.75
N ALA A 181 -10.27 -15.48 1.13
CA ALA A 181 -9.18 -15.24 0.18
C ALA A 181 -8.96 -16.44 -0.75
N ALA A 182 -8.96 -17.66 -0.20
CA ALA A 182 -8.78 -18.88 -0.99
C ALA A 182 -9.92 -19.10 -2.00
N THR A 183 -11.14 -18.63 -1.69
CA THR A 183 -12.28 -18.67 -2.62
C THR A 183 -12.18 -17.59 -3.67
N ALA A 184 -11.86 -16.35 -3.27
CA ALA A 184 -11.77 -15.21 -4.18
C ALA A 184 -10.63 -15.33 -5.21
N SER A 185 -9.49 -15.91 -4.82
CA SER A 185 -8.29 -15.96 -5.65
C SER A 185 -8.50 -16.64 -7.02
N PRO A 186 -9.09 -17.85 -7.12
CA PRO A 186 -9.33 -18.49 -8.41
C PRO A 186 -10.41 -17.79 -9.24
N GLU A 187 -11.43 -17.19 -8.60
CA GLU A 187 -12.46 -16.42 -9.30
C GLU A 187 -11.86 -15.17 -9.95
N PHE A 188 -11.06 -14.43 -9.19
CA PHE A 188 -10.36 -13.26 -9.69
C PHE A 188 -9.36 -13.60 -10.81
N ALA A 189 -8.63 -14.72 -10.66
CA ALA A 189 -7.71 -15.20 -11.68
C ALA A 189 -8.43 -15.60 -12.97
N ALA A 190 -9.58 -16.25 -12.89
CA ALA A 190 -10.40 -16.62 -14.04
C ALA A 190 -10.90 -15.37 -14.80
N TYR A 191 -11.49 -14.39 -14.09
CA TYR A 191 -11.93 -13.12 -14.67
C TYR A 191 -10.81 -12.41 -15.43
N LEU A 192 -9.62 -12.28 -14.83
CA LEU A 192 -8.49 -11.62 -15.49
C LEU A 192 -7.93 -12.43 -16.66
N THR A 193 -7.99 -13.75 -16.61
CA THR A 193 -7.59 -14.62 -17.71
C THR A 193 -8.52 -14.46 -18.91
N ASP A 194 -9.83 -14.35 -18.68
CA ASP A 194 -10.82 -14.08 -19.70
C ASP A 194 -10.63 -12.70 -20.34
N LEU A 195 -10.36 -11.67 -19.49
CA LEU A 195 -10.06 -10.33 -19.97
C LEU A 195 -8.78 -10.28 -20.81
N GLN A 196 -7.71 -10.99 -20.40
CA GLN A 196 -6.48 -11.13 -21.20
C GLN A 196 -6.74 -11.83 -22.54
N THR A 197 -7.61 -12.84 -22.54
CA THR A 197 -7.99 -13.57 -23.76
C THR A 197 -8.76 -12.68 -24.74
N ASP A 198 -9.67 -11.83 -24.22
CA ASP A 198 -10.35 -10.81 -25.01
C ASP A 198 -9.35 -9.80 -25.60
N ARG A 199 -8.42 -9.29 -24.79
CA ARG A 199 -7.43 -8.30 -25.22
C ARG A 199 -6.42 -8.81 -26.24
N ARG A 200 -6.15 -10.11 -26.27
CA ARG A 200 -5.38 -10.72 -27.38
C ARG A 200 -6.10 -10.64 -28.71
N LYS A 201 -7.42 -10.74 -28.71
CA LYS A 201 -8.25 -10.68 -29.92
C LYS A 201 -8.66 -9.25 -30.27
N HIS A 202 -8.91 -8.43 -29.25
CA HIS A 202 -9.42 -7.07 -29.37
C HIS A 202 -8.58 -6.10 -28.51
N PRO A 203 -7.35 -5.75 -28.96
CA PRO A 203 -6.48 -4.83 -28.22
C PRO A 203 -7.12 -3.46 -28.00
N ARG A 204 -6.88 -2.85 -26.82
CA ARG A 204 -7.35 -1.52 -26.43
C ARG A 204 -6.20 -0.69 -25.87
N GLU A 205 -6.46 0.59 -25.58
CA GLU A 205 -5.48 1.47 -24.92
C GLU A 205 -5.47 1.25 -23.40
N ASP A 206 -5.33 -0.01 -22.93
CA ASP A 206 -5.29 -0.39 -21.52
C ASP A 206 -3.98 -1.11 -21.17
N LEU A 207 -3.76 -1.32 -19.86
CA LEU A 207 -2.54 -1.92 -19.36
C LEU A 207 -2.45 -3.42 -19.72
N ILE A 208 -3.57 -4.15 -19.67
CA ILE A 208 -3.60 -5.58 -20.04
C ILE A 208 -3.24 -5.74 -21.51
N SER A 209 -3.79 -4.93 -22.42
CA SER A 209 -3.41 -4.96 -23.85
C SER A 209 -1.91 -4.71 -24.04
N ALA A 210 -1.36 -3.73 -23.32
CA ALA A 210 0.08 -3.45 -23.39
C ALA A 210 0.93 -4.57 -22.81
N LEU A 211 0.53 -5.18 -21.70
CA LEU A 211 1.22 -6.32 -21.11
C LEU A 211 1.13 -7.56 -22.01
N VAL A 212 -0.03 -7.84 -22.57
CA VAL A 212 -0.22 -8.94 -23.53
C VAL A 212 0.64 -8.75 -24.78
N ALA A 213 0.65 -7.55 -25.37
CA ALA A 213 1.46 -7.24 -26.55
C ALA A 213 2.99 -7.26 -26.28
N ALA A 214 3.40 -6.81 -25.08
CA ALA A 214 4.81 -6.82 -24.68
C ALA A 214 5.32 -8.23 -24.35
N THR A 215 4.44 -9.19 -24.23
CA THR A 215 4.73 -10.55 -23.77
C THR A 215 5.13 -11.50 -24.88
N ASP A 216 5.63 -11.08 -26.04
CA ASP A 216 6.27 -12.02 -26.93
C ASP A 216 7.33 -12.86 -26.16
N ASN A 217 6.82 -13.81 -25.34
CA ASN A 217 7.52 -14.77 -24.47
C ASN A 217 8.15 -14.24 -23.16
N LEU A 218 7.79 -13.06 -22.63
CA LEU A 218 8.39 -12.56 -21.37
C LEU A 218 7.66 -13.02 -20.10
N LEU A 219 6.31 -13.05 -20.11
CA LEU A 219 5.51 -13.49 -18.96
C LEU A 219 4.71 -14.75 -19.31
N THR A 220 4.65 -15.68 -18.37
CA THR A 220 3.71 -16.81 -18.46
C THR A 220 2.29 -16.34 -18.14
N GLY A 221 1.26 -17.12 -18.49
CA GLY A 221 -0.14 -16.81 -18.12
C GLY A 221 -0.31 -16.55 -16.62
N PRO A 222 0.16 -17.43 -15.73
CA PRO A 222 0.10 -17.20 -14.28
C PRO A 222 0.84 -15.93 -13.82
N GLU A 223 2.02 -15.62 -14.35
CA GLU A 223 2.75 -14.39 -14.02
C GLU A 223 1.98 -13.13 -14.44
N LEU A 224 1.35 -13.14 -15.62
CA LEU A 224 0.54 -12.02 -16.10
C LEU A 224 -0.71 -11.83 -15.23
N THR A 225 -1.42 -12.92 -14.92
CA THR A 225 -2.62 -12.88 -14.08
C THR A 225 -2.30 -12.39 -12.67
N SER A 226 -1.27 -12.96 -12.02
CA SER A 226 -0.81 -12.52 -10.70
C SER A 226 -0.36 -11.06 -10.70
N THR A 227 0.31 -10.60 -11.78
CA THR A 227 0.69 -9.19 -11.93
C THR A 227 -0.53 -8.28 -11.98
N CYS A 228 -1.58 -8.64 -12.73
CA CYS A 228 -2.81 -7.86 -12.80
C CYS A 228 -3.55 -7.84 -11.45
N ILE A 229 -3.62 -8.98 -10.74
CA ILE A 229 -4.18 -9.07 -9.38
C ILE A 229 -3.40 -8.16 -8.42
N LEU A 230 -2.07 -8.24 -8.44
CA LEU A 230 -1.24 -7.39 -7.59
C LEU A 230 -1.48 -5.90 -7.86
N LEU A 231 -1.56 -5.48 -9.11
CA LEU A 231 -1.80 -4.07 -9.46
C LEU A 231 -3.17 -3.59 -8.98
N LEU A 232 -4.19 -4.45 -9.03
CA LEU A 232 -5.51 -4.15 -8.47
C LEU A 232 -5.46 -4.08 -6.93
N ASN A 233 -4.92 -5.10 -6.26
CA ASN A 233 -4.87 -5.18 -4.81
C ASN A 233 -4.02 -4.04 -4.20
N ALA A 234 -2.83 -3.79 -4.75
CA ALA A 234 -1.94 -2.75 -4.26
C ALA A 234 -2.32 -1.34 -4.73
N GLY A 235 -3.10 -1.23 -5.82
CA GLY A 235 -3.40 0.04 -6.47
C GLY A 235 -4.48 0.85 -5.78
N HIS A 236 -5.30 0.26 -4.92
CA HIS A 236 -6.40 1.00 -4.28
C HIS A 236 -6.27 1.11 -2.76
N GLU A 237 -6.02 0.02 -2.02
CA GLU A 237 -6.13 -0.02 -0.56
C GLU A 237 -5.32 1.08 0.14
N ALA A 238 -4.03 1.18 -0.18
CA ALA A 238 -3.18 2.21 0.42
C ALA A 238 -3.56 3.63 -0.02
N THR A 239 -4.08 3.81 -1.24
CA THR A 239 -4.48 5.12 -1.75
C THR A 239 -5.79 5.59 -1.12
N VAL A 240 -6.75 4.68 -0.87
CA VAL A 240 -7.98 4.97 -0.09
C VAL A 240 -7.60 5.54 1.26
N HIS A 241 -6.72 4.85 1.99
CA HIS A 241 -6.27 5.29 3.30
C HIS A 241 -5.45 6.59 3.24
N ALA A 242 -4.61 6.76 2.21
CA ALA A 242 -3.85 7.98 2.03
C ALA A 242 -4.76 9.20 1.77
N LEU A 243 -5.81 9.06 0.94
CA LEU A 243 -6.81 10.10 0.69
C LEU A 243 -7.54 10.47 1.99
N ALA A 244 -8.00 9.48 2.74
CA ALA A 244 -8.74 9.70 3.96
C ALA A 244 -7.87 10.34 5.06
N ASN A 245 -6.65 9.83 5.29
CA ASN A 245 -5.72 10.36 6.28
C ASN A 245 -5.28 11.79 5.91
N ALA A 246 -5.03 12.05 4.61
CA ALA A 246 -4.68 13.39 4.14
C ALA A 246 -5.83 14.38 4.34
N THR A 247 -7.06 14.01 3.94
CA THR A 247 -8.25 14.87 4.14
C THR A 247 -8.44 15.21 5.61
N LYS A 248 -8.39 14.18 6.49
CA LYS A 248 -8.44 14.38 7.95
C LYS A 248 -7.39 15.39 8.42
N LEU A 249 -6.14 15.20 8.00
CA LEU A 249 -5.02 16.02 8.47
C LEU A 249 -5.12 17.46 7.98
N PHE A 250 -5.51 17.69 6.72
CA PHE A 250 -5.74 19.05 6.19
C PHE A 250 -6.88 19.76 6.91
N LEU A 251 -7.97 19.05 7.25
CA LEU A 251 -9.08 19.63 8.03
C LEU A 251 -8.67 19.92 9.48
N GLU A 252 -7.94 19.02 10.15
CA GLU A 252 -7.47 19.22 11.53
C GLU A 252 -6.46 20.37 11.65
N THR A 253 -5.70 20.66 10.59
CA THR A 253 -4.67 21.70 10.61
C THR A 253 -5.08 22.98 9.88
N GLU A 254 -6.30 23.03 9.34
CA GLU A 254 -6.84 24.19 8.57
C GLU A 254 -5.89 24.62 7.46
N THR A 255 -5.30 23.64 6.72
CA THR A 255 -4.36 23.91 5.64
C THR A 255 -4.89 23.41 4.30
N GLU A 256 -4.46 24.07 3.22
CA GLU A 256 -4.84 23.69 1.86
C GLU A 256 -3.98 22.54 1.33
N PRO A 257 -4.55 21.62 0.50
CA PRO A 257 -3.82 20.54 -0.11
C PRO A 257 -2.89 21.04 -1.22
N THR A 258 -1.61 21.16 -0.89
CA THR A 258 -0.53 21.43 -1.85
C THR A 258 0.26 20.15 -2.12
N ASP A 259 1.03 20.11 -3.21
CA ASP A 259 1.90 18.96 -3.52
C ASP A 259 2.86 18.66 -2.37
N ALA A 260 3.46 19.67 -1.77
CA ALA A 260 4.35 19.53 -0.62
C ALA A 260 3.59 19.06 0.64
N GLY A 261 2.38 19.58 0.85
CA GLY A 261 1.50 19.15 1.94
C GLY A 261 1.10 17.69 1.79
N ILE A 262 0.80 17.22 0.57
CA ILE A 262 0.49 15.80 0.28
C ILE A 262 1.68 14.88 0.60
N GLU A 263 2.90 15.25 0.19
CA GLU A 263 4.10 14.48 0.58
C GLU A 263 4.29 14.46 2.10
N GLU A 264 3.94 15.55 2.77
CA GLU A 264 4.03 15.60 4.23
C GLU A 264 2.94 14.76 4.93
N THR A 265 1.72 14.68 4.38
CA THR A 265 0.72 13.73 4.91
C THR A 265 1.20 12.30 4.80
N LEU A 266 1.77 11.92 3.66
CA LEU A 266 2.36 10.59 3.45
C LEU A 266 3.52 10.31 4.42
N ARG A 267 4.27 11.33 4.85
CA ARG A 267 5.32 11.18 5.85
C ARG A 267 4.76 11.00 7.25
N VAL A 268 3.88 11.90 7.66
CA VAL A 268 3.45 12.01 9.07
C VAL A 268 2.43 10.96 9.46
N ASP A 269 1.57 10.57 8.51
CA ASP A 269 0.51 9.58 8.73
C ASP A 269 0.36 8.62 7.52
N PRO A 270 1.42 7.82 7.24
CA PRO A 270 1.40 6.92 6.09
C PRO A 270 0.35 5.82 6.24
N PRO A 271 -0.29 5.41 5.14
CA PRO A 271 -1.32 4.36 5.17
C PRO A 271 -0.76 2.96 5.46
N LEU A 272 0.55 2.75 5.28
CA LEU A 272 1.20 1.45 5.49
C LEU A 272 2.39 1.61 6.44
N HIS A 273 2.40 0.83 7.51
CA HIS A 273 3.33 1.01 8.61
C HIS A 273 4.50 0.04 8.61
N LEU A 274 4.39 -1.11 7.94
CA LEU A 274 5.37 -2.19 8.08
C LEU A 274 5.56 -2.97 6.78
N PHE A 275 6.83 -3.28 6.47
CA PHE A 275 7.23 -4.30 5.49
C PHE A 275 8.23 -5.28 6.12
N GLU A 276 8.19 -6.54 5.72
CA GLU A 276 9.18 -7.53 6.15
C GLU A 276 10.26 -7.76 5.10
N ARG A 277 11.45 -8.16 5.58
CA ARG A 277 12.57 -8.64 4.77
C ARG A 277 13.19 -9.87 5.42
N HIS A 278 13.68 -10.77 4.58
CA HIS A 278 14.34 -12.01 5.00
C HIS A 278 15.82 -11.97 4.62
N ALA A 279 16.70 -12.38 5.56
CA ALA A 279 18.13 -12.47 5.32
C ALA A 279 18.43 -13.61 4.34
N LYS A 280 19.13 -13.30 3.24
CA LYS A 280 19.55 -14.29 2.23
C LYS A 280 20.84 -15.01 2.60
N SER A 281 21.64 -14.43 3.49
CA SER A 281 22.85 -15.01 4.08
C SER A 281 23.09 -14.46 5.48
N ASP A 282 23.97 -15.11 6.22
CA ASP A 282 24.43 -14.59 7.52
C ASP A 282 25.07 -13.20 7.34
N CYS A 283 24.68 -12.26 8.17
CA CYS A 283 25.20 -10.90 8.12
C CYS A 283 25.11 -10.20 9.48
N THR A 284 25.85 -9.09 9.62
CA THR A 284 25.77 -8.24 10.80
C THR A 284 25.35 -6.83 10.38
N ALA A 285 24.30 -6.31 11.00
CA ALA A 285 23.81 -4.96 10.76
C ALA A 285 23.35 -4.34 12.09
N PHE A 286 23.64 -3.06 12.33
CA PHE A 286 23.26 -2.32 13.55
C PHE A 286 23.61 -3.06 14.84
N GLY A 287 24.81 -3.69 14.89
CA GLY A 287 25.29 -4.41 16.07
C GLY A 287 24.58 -5.74 16.37
N HIS A 288 23.74 -6.23 15.45
CA HIS A 288 23.07 -7.53 15.57
C HIS A 288 23.51 -8.48 14.45
N THR A 289 23.77 -9.74 14.81
CA THR A 289 24.09 -10.80 13.84
C THR A 289 22.84 -11.56 13.47
N PHE A 290 22.49 -11.48 12.20
CA PHE A 290 21.37 -12.20 11.59
C PHE A 290 21.87 -13.48 10.94
N LYS A 291 21.08 -14.51 11.03
CA LYS A 291 21.26 -15.75 10.29
C LYS A 291 20.45 -15.75 9.01
N ARG A 292 20.90 -16.48 8.01
CA ARG A 292 20.10 -16.75 6.82
C ARG A 292 18.70 -17.25 7.22
N GLY A 293 17.66 -16.63 6.64
CA GLY A 293 16.26 -16.91 6.97
C GLY A 293 15.66 -16.04 8.09
N ASP A 294 16.48 -15.31 8.85
CA ASP A 294 15.96 -14.37 9.84
C ASP A 294 15.12 -13.28 9.17
N THR A 295 14.09 -12.85 9.90
CA THR A 295 13.16 -11.82 9.42
C THR A 295 13.35 -10.52 10.19
N VAL A 296 13.35 -9.40 9.47
CA VAL A 296 13.27 -8.05 10.03
C VAL A 296 12.03 -7.33 9.52
N ALA A 297 11.29 -6.71 10.43
CA ALA A 297 10.18 -5.82 10.12
C ALA A 297 10.70 -4.38 10.02
N CYS A 298 10.52 -3.75 8.87
CA CYS A 298 10.87 -2.36 8.63
C CYS A 298 9.69 -1.47 9.01
N LEU A 299 9.78 -0.74 10.13
CA LEU A 299 8.73 0.14 10.61
C LEU A 299 8.76 1.48 9.85
N LEU A 300 8.06 1.56 8.72
CA LEU A 300 8.06 2.74 7.82
C LEU A 300 7.57 4.00 8.53
N ALA A 301 6.45 3.91 9.24
CA ALA A 301 5.86 5.03 9.97
C ALA A 301 6.76 5.51 11.12
N SER A 302 7.51 4.60 11.75
CA SER A 302 8.55 4.94 12.71
C SER A 302 9.68 5.72 12.05
N ALA A 303 10.25 5.20 10.96
CA ALA A 303 11.33 5.83 10.21
C ALA A 303 10.96 7.25 9.71
N ASN A 304 9.71 7.46 9.32
CA ASN A 304 9.20 8.73 8.85
C ASN A 304 9.11 9.82 9.96
N ARG A 305 9.20 9.42 11.22
CA ARG A 305 9.22 10.32 12.37
C ARG A 305 10.55 10.26 13.14
N ASP A 306 11.65 9.95 12.45
CA ASP A 306 12.99 9.94 13.04
C ASP A 306 13.56 11.35 13.11
N ALA A 307 13.79 11.84 14.33
CA ALA A 307 14.35 13.19 14.60
C ALA A 307 15.78 13.37 14.07
N GLN A 308 16.49 12.28 13.76
CA GLN A 308 17.80 12.37 13.11
C GLN A 308 17.72 12.80 11.63
N VAL A 309 16.53 12.68 11.03
CA VAL A 309 16.29 12.99 9.61
C VAL A 309 15.30 14.13 9.43
N PHE A 310 14.30 14.21 10.28
CA PHE A 310 13.21 15.18 10.19
C PHE A 310 13.20 16.07 11.44
N GLU A 311 13.34 17.36 11.25
CA GLU A 311 13.19 18.35 12.33
C GLU A 311 11.71 18.35 12.77
N ASN A 312 11.45 18.36 14.10
CA ASN A 312 10.11 18.27 14.68
C ASN A 312 9.25 17.21 13.96
N PRO A 313 9.64 15.92 14.02
CA PRO A 313 9.10 14.89 13.15
C PRO A 313 7.62 14.56 13.39
N GLU A 314 7.09 14.91 14.56
CA GLU A 314 5.69 14.74 14.96
C GLU A 314 4.78 15.83 14.37
N VAL A 315 5.36 16.98 13.98
CA VAL A 315 4.62 18.14 13.48
C VAL A 315 4.39 17.98 11.97
N PHE A 316 3.13 18.14 11.57
CA PHE A 316 2.78 18.32 10.15
C PHE A 316 3.28 19.70 9.68
N ASN A 317 4.18 19.69 8.72
CA ASN A 317 4.72 20.91 8.12
C ASN A 317 4.64 20.84 6.60
N PRO A 318 3.57 21.39 5.98
CA PRO A 318 3.37 21.33 4.52
C PRO A 318 4.48 22.04 3.72
N ASN A 319 5.30 22.85 4.37
CA ASN A 319 6.42 23.55 3.78
C ASN A 319 7.78 22.93 4.10
N ARG A 320 7.81 21.67 4.51
CA ARG A 320 9.06 20.96 4.82
C ARG A 320 9.99 20.92 3.61
N ALA A 321 11.16 21.56 3.74
CA ALA A 321 12.09 21.75 2.64
C ALA A 321 12.67 20.43 2.08
N LYS A 322 12.80 19.37 2.92
CA LYS A 322 13.30 18.06 2.52
C LYS A 322 12.41 16.98 3.12
N ASN A 323 11.75 16.24 2.26
CA ASN A 323 10.85 15.15 2.65
C ASN A 323 11.30 13.82 2.03
N THR A 324 12.22 13.12 2.71
CA THR A 324 12.79 11.83 2.27
C THR A 324 12.09 10.66 2.96
N HIS A 325 10.77 10.72 3.05
CA HIS A 325 9.99 9.66 3.68
C HIS A 325 10.09 8.32 2.93
N VAL A 326 9.84 7.23 3.65
CA VAL A 326 9.90 5.87 3.12
C VAL A 326 8.52 5.19 2.97
N SER A 327 7.44 5.96 2.90
CA SER A 327 6.06 5.45 2.80
C SER A 327 5.81 4.62 1.55
N PHE A 328 6.54 4.86 0.48
CA PHE A 328 6.55 4.04 -0.73
C PHE A 328 7.63 2.94 -0.72
N GLY A 329 8.21 2.65 0.44
CA GLY A 329 9.35 1.76 0.54
C GLY A 329 10.64 2.35 -0.06
N ALA A 330 11.62 1.49 -0.32
CA ALA A 330 12.89 1.87 -0.96
C ALA A 330 13.52 0.67 -1.68
N GLY A 331 14.57 0.93 -2.48
CA GLY A 331 15.33 -0.12 -3.16
C GLY A 331 14.55 -0.79 -4.30
N MET A 332 14.79 -2.09 -4.51
CA MET A 332 14.24 -2.81 -5.67
C MET A 332 12.71 -2.93 -5.63
N HIS A 333 12.12 -2.94 -4.44
CA HIS A 333 10.67 -2.98 -4.22
C HIS A 333 10.04 -1.60 -3.98
N PHE A 334 10.72 -0.49 -4.34
CA PHE A 334 10.10 0.83 -4.30
C PHE A 334 8.77 0.82 -5.07
N CYS A 335 7.72 1.40 -4.50
CA CYS A 335 6.37 1.35 -5.03
C CYS A 335 6.31 1.78 -6.50
N ILE A 336 5.84 0.87 -7.36
CA ILE A 336 5.70 1.14 -8.80
C ILE A 336 4.52 2.07 -9.07
N GLY A 337 3.49 2.04 -8.20
CA GLY A 337 2.28 2.88 -8.26
C GLY A 337 2.46 4.29 -7.68
N ALA A 338 3.62 4.63 -7.08
CA ALA A 338 3.81 5.92 -6.43
C ALA A 338 3.48 7.14 -7.31
N PRO A 339 3.79 7.17 -8.63
CA PRO A 339 3.39 8.28 -9.48
C PRO A 339 1.86 8.39 -9.68
N LEU A 340 1.14 7.25 -9.73
CA LEU A 340 -0.33 7.25 -9.85
C LEU A 340 -0.98 7.69 -8.54
N ALA A 341 -0.57 7.11 -7.42
CA ALA A 341 -1.08 7.49 -6.10
C ALA A 341 -0.92 9.00 -5.82
N ARG A 342 0.24 9.58 -6.18
CA ARG A 342 0.45 11.03 -6.09
C ARG A 342 -0.48 11.82 -6.97
N LEU A 343 -0.69 11.39 -8.22
CA LEU A 343 -1.59 12.05 -9.15
C LEU A 343 -3.04 12.03 -8.64
N GLU A 344 -3.49 10.90 -8.10
CA GLU A 344 -4.82 10.76 -7.50
C GLU A 344 -4.98 11.69 -6.28
N LEU A 345 -4.02 11.68 -5.35
CA LEU A 345 -4.03 12.56 -4.19
C LEU A 345 -4.06 14.04 -4.59
N GLN A 346 -3.20 14.46 -5.52
CA GLN A 346 -3.08 15.84 -5.97
C GLN A 346 -4.37 16.36 -6.59
N ILE A 347 -4.96 15.59 -7.51
CA ILE A 347 -6.16 16.02 -8.23
C ILE A 347 -7.39 15.93 -7.32
N ALA A 348 -7.59 14.79 -6.66
CA ALA A 348 -8.80 14.54 -5.89
C ALA A 348 -8.91 15.47 -4.67
N LEU A 349 -7.83 15.65 -3.90
CA LEU A 349 -7.85 16.53 -2.74
C LEU A 349 -8.05 17.98 -3.15
N LYS A 350 -7.36 18.43 -4.21
CA LYS A 350 -7.56 19.81 -4.69
C LYS A 350 -9.02 20.07 -5.06
N ILE A 351 -9.64 19.18 -5.85
CA ILE A 351 -11.05 19.32 -6.25
C ILE A 351 -11.99 19.28 -5.04
N LEU A 352 -11.73 18.38 -4.11
CA LEU A 352 -12.55 18.24 -2.91
C LEU A 352 -12.56 19.54 -2.08
N PHE A 353 -11.38 20.12 -1.82
CA PHE A 353 -11.25 21.33 -1.02
C PHE A 353 -11.72 22.59 -1.78
N ASP A 354 -11.45 22.68 -3.09
CA ASP A 354 -11.95 23.78 -3.93
C ASP A 354 -13.49 23.81 -3.99
N ARG A 355 -14.14 22.64 -4.06
CA ARG A 355 -15.60 22.55 -4.16
C ARG A 355 -16.34 22.53 -2.83
N CYS A 356 -15.67 22.14 -1.75
CA CYS A 356 -16.23 22.06 -0.40
C CYS A 356 -15.43 22.95 0.57
N PRO A 357 -15.36 24.29 0.35
CA PRO A 357 -14.47 25.17 1.11
C PRO A 357 -14.86 25.34 2.58
N ASN A 358 -16.10 24.98 2.95
CA ASN A 358 -16.60 25.05 4.34
C ASN A 358 -16.60 23.68 5.02
N MET A 359 -16.04 22.65 4.37
CA MET A 359 -16.00 21.30 4.88
C MET A 359 -15.28 21.21 6.22
N ALA A 360 -15.91 20.57 7.20
CA ALA A 360 -15.34 20.36 8.53
C ALA A 360 -15.60 18.90 8.99
N LEU A 361 -14.75 18.39 9.89
CA LEU A 361 -14.99 17.09 10.50
C LEU A 361 -16.27 17.14 11.35
N ALA A 362 -17.22 16.24 11.08
CA ALA A 362 -18.47 16.14 11.84
C ALA A 362 -18.26 15.42 13.19
N GLU A 363 -17.28 14.55 13.27
CA GLU A 363 -16.86 13.83 14.47
C GLU A 363 -15.37 13.51 14.40
N GLN A 364 -14.75 13.15 15.54
CA GLN A 364 -13.35 12.70 15.52
C GLN A 364 -13.24 11.34 14.82
N PRO A 365 -12.53 11.23 13.67
CA PRO A 365 -12.38 9.98 12.95
C PRO A 365 -11.58 8.94 13.75
N LYS A 366 -11.94 7.66 13.57
CA LYS A 366 -11.27 6.53 14.23
C LYS A 366 -10.56 5.65 13.21
N TYR A 367 -9.38 5.16 13.59
CA TYR A 367 -8.64 4.20 12.80
C TYR A 367 -9.19 2.78 12.98
N ALA A 368 -9.22 2.03 11.88
CA ALA A 368 -9.61 0.63 11.87
C ALA A 368 -8.51 -0.26 12.48
N ASN A 369 -8.92 -1.37 13.08
CA ASN A 369 -7.98 -2.37 13.61
C ASN A 369 -7.48 -3.29 12.48
N THR A 370 -6.65 -2.75 11.60
CA THR A 370 -6.14 -3.42 10.39
C THR A 370 -4.60 -3.31 10.28
N TYR A 371 -3.88 -3.35 11.40
CA TYR A 371 -2.42 -3.27 11.38
C TYR A 371 -1.83 -4.35 10.43
N HIS A 372 -1.10 -4.01 9.54
CA HIS A 372 -0.13 -3.16 8.90
C HIS A 372 -0.66 -1.89 8.23
N PHE A 373 -1.93 -1.82 7.92
CA PHE A 373 -2.53 -0.60 7.42
C PHE A 373 -2.93 0.31 8.58
N HIS A 374 -2.88 1.61 8.33
CA HIS A 374 -3.34 2.65 9.25
C HIS A 374 -4.30 3.55 8.48
N GLY A 375 -5.55 3.12 8.46
CA GLY A 375 -6.63 3.76 7.72
C GLY A 375 -7.84 4.00 8.59
N LEU A 376 -8.61 5.01 8.24
CA LEU A 376 -9.83 5.37 8.95
C LEU A 376 -10.93 4.32 8.71
N SER A 377 -11.77 4.10 9.71
CA SER A 377 -12.99 3.28 9.59
C SER A 377 -14.16 4.05 8.98
N SER A 378 -14.17 5.38 9.11
CA SER A 378 -15.10 6.32 8.49
C SER A 378 -14.53 7.73 8.54
N LEU A 379 -14.99 8.63 7.65
CA LEU A 379 -14.58 10.03 7.60
C LEU A 379 -15.80 10.91 7.34
N LYS A 380 -16.60 11.16 8.39
CA LYS A 380 -17.80 11.99 8.29
C LYS A 380 -17.47 13.46 8.35
N VAL A 381 -18.04 14.22 7.42
CA VAL A 381 -17.86 15.66 7.32
C VAL A 381 -19.20 16.38 7.22
N SER A 382 -19.22 17.67 7.58
CA SER A 382 -20.26 18.63 7.21
C SER A 382 -19.74 19.46 6.06
N LEU A 383 -20.63 19.84 5.12
CA LEU A 383 -20.32 20.65 3.95
C LEU A 383 -20.76 22.11 4.14
#